data_e48377caa844e9098fe371bc0bdc55ca
#
_entry.id   e48377caa844e9098fe371bc0bdc55ca
#
_cell.length_a   1.000
_cell.length_b   1.000
_cell.length_c   1.000
_cell.angle_alpha   90.00
_cell.angle_beta   90.00
_cell.angle_gamma   90.00
#
_symmetry.space_group_name_H-M   'P 1'
#
loop_
_entity.id
_entity.type
_entity.pdbx_description
1 polymer ?
#
loop_
_entity_poly.entity_id
_entity_poly.type
_entity_poly.pdbx_seq_one_letter_code
_entity_poly.pdbx_strand_id
1 'polypeptide(L)'
;MRKLHHLALSPFCRKVRLVLAEKKLEVELIDEPVWEKKLDFIRFSPSGKVPLLKEGSSVYTESTPICEYLDESYPIPKLIPSDKNFRFESRRINCWFDDKFYNEVTKNLLNERVYKKIFKIGHPDSSAIKEGLRKIKFHFDYLEWLLEKRNWLAGEKMSLADFSAAGHISALDYVGDIDWQSKPIIKEWYTKIKSRPAFRNSGLLTDLVPGFVPTSHYSDLDF
;
A
#
# COMPACT_ATOMS: atom_id res chain seq x y z
N MET A 1 -8.90 -21.19 6.84
CA MET A 1 -8.73 -20.35 5.63
C MET A 1 -8.73 -18.89 6.07
N ARG A 2 -7.79 -18.07 5.57
CA ARG A 2 -7.70 -16.63 5.85
C ARG A 2 -8.68 -15.86 4.97
N LYS A 3 -9.28 -14.80 5.53
CA LYS A 3 -10.12 -13.88 4.80
C LYS A 3 -9.66 -12.44 5.06
N LEU A 4 -9.41 -11.68 4.00
CA LEU A 4 -9.01 -10.27 4.10
C LEU A 4 -10.13 -9.39 3.55
N HIS A 5 -10.79 -8.66 4.44
CA HIS A 5 -11.69 -7.57 4.03
C HIS A 5 -10.83 -6.39 3.57
N HIS A 6 -11.06 -5.96 2.34
CA HIS A 6 -10.20 -4.97 1.70
C HIS A 6 -10.94 -4.03 0.74
N LEU A 7 -10.21 -3.03 0.26
CA LEU A 7 -10.52 -2.23 -0.92
C LEU A 7 -9.33 -2.25 -1.86
N ALA A 8 -9.57 -2.44 -3.15
CA ALA A 8 -8.53 -2.66 -4.17
C ALA A 8 -7.44 -1.58 -4.21
N LEU A 9 -7.81 -0.29 -4.08
CA LEU A 9 -6.86 0.83 -4.09
C LEU A 9 -6.49 1.36 -2.70
N SER A 10 -6.92 0.72 -1.61
CA SER A 10 -6.45 1.09 -0.28
C SER A 10 -4.97 0.73 -0.12
N PRO A 11 -4.07 1.71 0.10
CA PRO A 11 -2.64 1.43 0.25
C PRO A 11 -2.36 0.52 1.44
N PHE A 12 -3.16 0.64 2.50
CA PHE A 12 -3.09 -0.19 3.69
C PHE A 12 -3.45 -1.66 3.40
N CYS A 13 -4.48 -1.88 2.57
CA CYS A 13 -4.85 -3.23 2.13
C CYS A 13 -3.80 -3.81 1.19
N ARG A 14 -3.29 -3.01 0.26
CA ARG A 14 -2.22 -3.41 -0.67
C ARG A 14 -0.96 -3.84 0.08
N LYS A 15 -0.55 -3.10 1.11
CA LYS A 15 0.54 -3.50 2.01
C LYS A 15 0.34 -4.90 2.59
N VAL A 16 -0.83 -5.17 3.18
CA VAL A 16 -1.14 -6.49 3.78
C VAL A 16 -1.17 -7.59 2.72
N ARG A 17 -1.76 -7.34 1.55
CA ARG A 17 -1.79 -8.31 0.44
C ARG A 17 -0.37 -8.67 -0.04
N LEU A 18 0.51 -7.67 -0.15
CA LEU A 18 1.92 -7.90 -0.51
C LEU A 18 2.64 -8.74 0.54
N VAL A 19 2.45 -8.47 1.82
CA VAL A 19 3.05 -9.24 2.92
C VAL A 19 2.54 -10.68 2.92
N LEU A 20 1.24 -10.91 2.75
CA LEU A 20 0.65 -12.25 2.65
C LEU A 20 1.26 -13.02 1.46
N ALA A 21 1.34 -12.38 0.30
CA ALA A 21 1.90 -13.00 -0.90
C ALA A 21 3.41 -13.30 -0.78
N GLU A 22 4.19 -12.40 -0.17
CA GLU A 22 5.62 -12.62 0.08
C GLU A 22 5.86 -13.81 1.01
N LYS A 23 4.98 -13.97 2.00
CA LYS A 23 5.00 -15.11 2.92
C LYS A 23 4.33 -16.38 2.35
N LYS A 24 3.84 -16.33 1.11
CA LYS A 24 3.13 -17.42 0.42
C LYS A 24 1.91 -17.91 1.22
N LEU A 25 1.21 -17.00 1.86
CA LEU A 25 0.01 -17.29 2.65
C LEU A 25 -1.23 -17.08 1.80
N GLU A 26 -1.98 -18.14 1.59
CA GLU A 26 -3.25 -18.08 0.87
C GLU A 26 -4.29 -17.28 1.65
N VAL A 27 -5.05 -16.46 0.95
CA VAL A 27 -6.09 -15.60 1.52
C VAL A 27 -7.22 -15.40 0.51
N GLU A 28 -8.44 -15.48 0.99
CA GLU A 28 -9.64 -15.07 0.26
C GLU A 28 -9.79 -13.54 0.42
N LEU A 29 -9.87 -12.81 -0.70
CA LEU A 29 -10.11 -11.38 -0.71
C LEU A 29 -11.62 -11.11 -0.71
N ILE A 30 -12.08 -10.27 0.22
CA ILE A 30 -13.49 -9.87 0.36
C ILE A 30 -13.57 -8.36 0.22
N ASP A 31 -14.23 -7.91 -0.84
CA ASP A 31 -14.49 -6.48 -1.01
C ASP A 31 -15.41 -5.97 0.10
N GLU A 32 -14.94 -4.96 0.83
CA GLU A 32 -15.68 -4.38 1.95
C GLU A 32 -16.10 -2.94 1.64
N PRO A 33 -17.40 -2.72 1.39
CA PRO A 33 -17.91 -1.37 1.15
C PRO A 33 -18.02 -0.57 2.46
N VAL A 34 -16.89 -0.11 2.97
CA VAL A 34 -16.78 0.59 4.28
C VAL A 34 -17.70 1.80 4.41
N TRP A 35 -18.14 2.40 3.29
CA TRP A 35 -19.08 3.52 3.28
C TRP A 35 -20.51 3.11 3.65
N GLU A 36 -20.86 1.82 3.54
CA GLU A 36 -22.17 1.29 3.97
C GLU A 36 -22.27 1.18 5.50
N LYS A 37 -21.14 1.28 6.20
CA LYS A 37 -21.06 1.22 7.68
C LYS A 37 -21.81 0.04 8.28
N LYS A 38 -21.65 -1.16 7.68
CA LYS A 38 -22.30 -2.38 8.15
C LYS A 38 -21.97 -2.64 9.62
N LEU A 39 -22.99 -2.79 10.45
CA LEU A 39 -22.82 -2.99 11.90
C LEU A 39 -21.98 -4.22 12.21
N ASP A 40 -22.14 -5.30 11.47
CA ASP A 40 -21.38 -6.52 11.67
C ASP A 40 -19.86 -6.32 11.36
N PHE A 41 -19.53 -5.49 10.39
CA PHE A 41 -18.14 -5.12 10.13
C PHE A 41 -17.58 -4.20 11.23
N ILE A 42 -18.34 -3.19 11.65
CA ILE A 42 -17.94 -2.23 12.69
C ILE A 42 -17.69 -2.92 14.03
N ARG A 43 -18.44 -3.98 14.36
CA ARG A 43 -18.21 -4.78 15.57
C ARG A 43 -16.79 -5.38 15.61
N PHE A 44 -16.24 -5.76 14.47
CA PHE A 44 -14.89 -6.31 14.35
C PHE A 44 -13.82 -5.26 14.12
N SER A 45 -14.18 -4.17 13.44
CA SER A 45 -13.31 -3.03 13.14
C SER A 45 -13.96 -1.74 13.64
N PRO A 46 -13.76 -1.34 14.90
CA PRO A 46 -14.39 -0.15 15.46
C PRO A 46 -14.02 1.14 14.72
N SER A 47 -12.86 1.18 14.05
CA SER A 47 -12.48 2.30 13.17
C SER A 47 -13.32 2.37 11.90
N GLY A 48 -14.09 1.32 11.56
CA GLY A 48 -14.85 1.20 10.32
C GLY A 48 -13.97 1.16 9.06
N LYS A 49 -12.69 0.82 9.20
CA LYS A 49 -11.69 0.84 8.12
C LYS A 49 -11.22 -0.56 7.77
N VAL A 50 -10.72 -0.69 6.55
CA VAL A 50 -9.95 -1.85 6.08
C VAL A 50 -8.44 -1.51 6.08
N PRO A 51 -7.57 -2.54 6.17
CA PRO A 51 -7.82 -3.98 6.13
C PRO A 51 -8.33 -4.55 7.45
N LEU A 52 -9.08 -5.68 7.36
CA LEU A 52 -9.39 -6.55 8.47
C LEU A 52 -9.09 -7.99 8.04
N LEU A 53 -8.22 -8.67 8.77
CA LEU A 53 -7.83 -10.06 8.53
C LEU A 53 -8.53 -10.98 9.51
N LYS A 54 -9.23 -12.00 9.00
CA LYS A 54 -9.76 -13.13 9.80
C LYS A 54 -8.91 -14.35 9.57
N GLU A 55 -8.48 -14.99 10.64
CA GLU A 55 -7.74 -16.26 10.61
C GLU A 55 -8.31 -17.19 11.69
N GLY A 56 -9.01 -18.25 11.28
CA GLY A 56 -9.78 -19.07 12.21
C GLY A 56 -10.86 -18.27 12.93
N SER A 57 -10.82 -18.27 14.26
CA SER A 57 -11.69 -17.45 15.11
C SER A 57 -11.13 -16.06 15.43
N SER A 58 -9.87 -15.79 15.06
CA SER A 58 -9.20 -14.55 15.39
C SER A 58 -9.46 -13.47 14.33
N VAL A 59 -9.52 -12.22 14.79
CA VAL A 59 -9.72 -11.04 13.94
C VAL A 59 -8.63 -10.02 14.25
N TYR A 60 -7.96 -9.54 13.21
CA TYR A 60 -6.88 -8.57 13.29
C TYR A 60 -7.25 -7.34 12.47
N THR A 61 -7.08 -6.16 13.04
CA THR A 61 -7.34 -4.87 12.39
C THR A 61 -6.07 -4.02 12.37
N GLU A 62 -6.08 -2.97 11.55
CA GLU A 62 -4.96 -2.06 11.32
C GLU A 62 -3.78 -2.72 10.58
N SER A 63 -3.38 -2.10 9.47
CA SER A 63 -2.44 -2.73 8.53
C SER A 63 -1.07 -3.05 9.11
N THR A 64 -0.52 -2.16 9.94
CA THR A 64 0.81 -2.38 10.54
C THR A 64 0.79 -3.50 11.58
N PRO A 65 -0.14 -3.51 12.57
CA PRO A 65 -0.30 -4.66 13.47
C PRO A 65 -0.55 -5.99 12.75
N ILE A 66 -1.36 -6.00 11.68
CA ILE A 66 -1.55 -7.22 10.87
C ILE A 66 -0.23 -7.69 10.27
N CYS A 67 0.56 -6.79 9.69
CA CYS A 67 1.85 -7.16 9.08
C CYS A 67 2.86 -7.63 10.12
N GLU A 68 2.91 -7.01 11.31
CA GLU A 68 3.77 -7.45 12.42
C GLU A 68 3.35 -8.83 12.92
N TYR A 69 2.04 -9.06 13.14
CA TYR A 69 1.51 -10.38 13.48
C TYR A 69 1.91 -11.45 12.46
N LEU A 70 1.76 -11.16 11.17
CA LEU A 70 2.13 -12.08 10.09
C LEU A 70 3.65 -12.34 10.07
N ASP A 71 4.49 -11.35 10.39
CA ASP A 71 5.94 -11.53 10.42
C ASP A 71 6.40 -12.36 11.62
N GLU A 72 5.74 -12.22 12.77
CA GLU A 72 6.01 -12.99 13.98
C GLU A 72 5.50 -14.44 13.86
N SER A 73 4.27 -14.63 13.35
CA SER A 73 3.65 -15.94 13.21
C SER A 73 4.24 -16.77 12.07
N TYR A 74 4.72 -16.11 11.01
CA TYR A 74 5.30 -16.71 9.80
C TYR A 74 6.66 -16.08 9.51
N PRO A 75 7.73 -16.45 10.23
CA PRO A 75 8.99 -15.69 10.26
C PRO A 75 9.83 -15.79 8.99
N ILE A 76 9.43 -16.57 7.99
CA ILE A 76 10.18 -16.77 6.75
C ILE A 76 9.31 -16.39 5.54
N PRO A 77 9.76 -15.43 4.69
CA PRO A 77 10.90 -14.53 4.90
C PRO A 77 10.61 -13.51 5.99
N LYS A 78 11.68 -13.08 6.71
CA LYS A 78 11.57 -12.06 7.75
C LYS A 78 11.52 -10.67 7.11
N LEU A 79 10.46 -9.91 7.42
CA LEU A 79 10.24 -8.58 6.87
C LEU A 79 10.52 -7.45 7.88
N ILE A 80 10.52 -7.78 9.17
CA ILE A 80 10.92 -6.85 10.22
C ILE A 80 12.34 -7.23 10.67
N PRO A 81 13.33 -6.36 10.45
CA PRO A 81 14.72 -6.67 10.75
C PRO A 81 14.98 -7.04 12.21
N SER A 82 15.89 -8.00 12.44
CA SER A 82 16.28 -8.39 13.81
C SER A 82 17.19 -7.35 14.46
N ASP A 83 18.05 -6.69 13.68
CA ASP A 83 18.87 -5.58 14.18
C ASP A 83 17.97 -4.41 14.62
N LYS A 84 18.28 -3.84 15.77
CA LYS A 84 17.46 -2.81 16.41
C LYS A 84 17.40 -1.51 15.59
N ASN A 85 18.49 -1.13 14.94
CA ASN A 85 18.57 0.13 14.19
C ASN A 85 17.82 0.01 12.87
N PHE A 86 18.03 -1.09 12.14
CA PHE A 86 17.27 -1.37 10.91
C PHE A 86 15.80 -1.60 11.19
N ARG A 87 15.43 -2.22 12.31
CA ARG A 87 14.04 -2.37 12.73
C ARG A 87 13.39 -1.03 13.04
N PHE A 88 14.10 -0.15 13.75
CA PHE A 88 13.63 1.22 14.01
C PHE A 88 13.40 1.95 12.68
N GLU A 89 14.37 1.91 11.77
CA GLU A 89 14.30 2.58 10.48
C GLU A 89 13.14 2.04 9.62
N SER A 90 12.96 0.72 9.57
CA SER A 90 11.83 0.09 8.88
C SER A 90 10.49 0.58 9.43
N ARG A 91 10.33 0.64 10.75
CA ARG A 91 9.11 1.16 11.38
C ARG A 91 8.92 2.65 11.14
N ARG A 92 10.00 3.45 11.20
CA ARG A 92 9.96 4.88 10.95
C ARG A 92 9.44 5.18 9.52
N ILE A 93 9.97 4.49 8.54
CA ILE A 93 9.55 4.66 7.14
C ILE A 93 8.13 4.14 6.94
N ASN A 94 7.75 3.01 7.54
CA ASN A 94 6.37 2.54 7.51
C ASN A 94 5.41 3.59 8.09
N CYS A 95 5.72 4.18 9.25
CA CYS A 95 4.92 5.28 9.82
C CYS A 95 4.88 6.51 8.90
N TRP A 96 6.00 6.86 8.23
CA TRP A 96 6.03 7.94 7.26
C TRP A 96 4.98 7.76 6.16
N PHE A 97 4.89 6.53 5.59
CA PHE A 97 3.91 6.23 4.55
C PHE A 97 2.48 6.18 5.09
N ASP A 98 2.27 5.52 6.23
CA ASP A 98 0.93 5.33 6.81
C ASP A 98 0.31 6.62 7.34
N ASP A 99 1.12 7.63 7.67
CA ASP A 99 0.66 8.91 8.18
C ASP A 99 0.98 10.08 7.23
N LYS A 100 2.23 10.52 7.16
CA LYS A 100 2.59 11.76 6.46
C LYS A 100 2.35 11.65 4.94
N PHE A 101 2.86 10.60 4.30
CA PHE A 101 2.66 10.40 2.86
C PHE A 101 1.17 10.18 2.54
N TYR A 102 0.48 9.42 3.36
CA TYR A 102 -0.95 9.20 3.19
C TYR A 102 -1.73 10.51 3.24
N ASN A 103 -1.55 11.32 4.28
CA ASN A 103 -2.32 12.54 4.46
C ASN A 103 -1.97 13.64 3.44
N GLU A 104 -0.69 13.76 3.05
CA GLU A 104 -0.23 14.81 2.14
C GLU A 104 -0.41 14.43 0.65
N VAL A 105 -0.34 13.13 0.30
CA VAL A 105 -0.34 12.67 -1.08
C VAL A 105 -1.51 11.72 -1.37
N THR A 106 -1.45 10.50 -0.84
CA THR A 106 -2.32 9.40 -1.28
C THR A 106 -3.80 9.71 -1.04
N LYS A 107 -4.14 10.24 0.13
CA LYS A 107 -5.50 10.64 0.48
C LYS A 107 -6.02 11.73 -0.48
N ASN A 108 -5.21 12.77 -0.72
CA ASN A 108 -5.61 13.87 -1.60
C ASN A 108 -5.86 13.39 -3.03
N LEU A 109 -5.01 12.50 -3.55
CA LEU A 109 -5.13 12.02 -4.93
C LEU A 109 -6.23 10.96 -5.06
N LEU A 110 -6.23 9.91 -4.23
CA LEU A 110 -7.23 8.84 -4.35
C LEU A 110 -8.65 9.27 -3.97
N ASN A 111 -8.82 10.12 -2.96
CA ASN A 111 -10.15 10.63 -2.63
C ASN A 111 -10.75 11.40 -3.79
N GLU A 112 -9.97 12.29 -4.39
CA GLU A 112 -10.45 13.17 -5.44
C GLU A 112 -10.67 12.43 -6.76
N ARG A 113 -9.74 11.55 -7.14
CA ARG A 113 -9.81 10.84 -8.42
C ARG A 113 -10.76 9.64 -8.41
N VAL A 114 -10.88 8.95 -7.27
CA VAL A 114 -11.55 7.64 -7.21
C VAL A 114 -12.70 7.62 -6.21
N TYR A 115 -12.40 7.87 -4.92
CA TYR A 115 -13.37 7.58 -3.86
C TYR A 115 -14.58 8.49 -3.86
N LYS A 116 -14.45 9.78 -4.18
CA LYS A 116 -15.61 10.68 -4.32
C LYS A 116 -16.61 10.17 -5.37
N LYS A 117 -16.11 9.62 -6.48
CA LYS A 117 -16.96 9.05 -7.53
C LYS A 117 -17.62 7.75 -7.06
N ILE A 118 -16.86 6.84 -6.45
CA ILE A 118 -17.40 5.56 -5.97
C ILE A 118 -18.44 5.78 -4.87
N PHE A 119 -18.14 6.65 -3.92
CA PHE A 119 -19.01 6.91 -2.77
C PHE A 119 -20.13 7.90 -3.07
N LYS A 120 -20.13 8.51 -4.28
CA LYS A 120 -21.10 9.54 -4.70
C LYS A 120 -21.18 10.73 -3.72
N ILE A 121 -20.03 11.18 -3.21
CA ILE A 121 -19.91 12.23 -2.19
C ILE A 121 -19.44 13.58 -2.73
N GLY A 122 -19.59 13.83 -4.02
CA GLY A 122 -19.29 15.10 -4.64
C GLY A 122 -18.38 15.02 -5.87
N HIS A 123 -17.85 16.17 -6.28
CA HIS A 123 -16.96 16.29 -7.43
C HIS A 123 -15.50 16.41 -6.99
N PRO A 124 -14.53 16.05 -7.86
CA PRO A 124 -13.11 16.23 -7.60
C PRO A 124 -12.76 17.70 -7.29
N ASP A 125 -11.95 17.90 -6.26
CA ASP A 125 -11.36 19.19 -5.92
C ASP A 125 -9.99 19.31 -6.58
N SER A 126 -9.89 20.20 -7.56
CA SER A 126 -8.65 20.43 -8.30
C SER A 126 -7.53 21.03 -7.45
N SER A 127 -7.85 21.74 -6.35
CA SER A 127 -6.85 22.30 -5.45
C SER A 127 -6.19 21.20 -4.60
N ALA A 128 -6.98 20.26 -4.09
CA ALA A 128 -6.49 19.10 -3.38
C ALA A 128 -5.61 18.19 -4.27
N ILE A 129 -6.02 18.00 -5.54
CA ILE A 129 -5.22 17.26 -6.52
C ILE A 129 -3.87 17.95 -6.76
N LYS A 130 -3.87 19.27 -7.03
CA LYS A 130 -2.63 20.04 -7.21
C LYS A 130 -1.71 19.97 -6.01
N GLU A 131 -2.26 20.06 -4.80
CA GLU A 131 -1.46 19.95 -3.57
C GLU A 131 -0.87 18.53 -3.43
N GLY A 132 -1.63 17.48 -3.68
CA GLY A 132 -1.15 16.11 -3.69
C GLY A 132 0.01 15.90 -4.67
N LEU A 133 -0.12 16.40 -5.92
CA LEU A 133 0.92 16.33 -6.94
C LEU A 133 2.16 17.17 -6.58
N ARG A 134 1.99 18.30 -5.91
CA ARG A 134 3.12 19.09 -5.41
C ARG A 134 3.87 18.37 -4.29
N LYS A 135 3.14 17.72 -3.40
CA LYS A 135 3.70 17.01 -2.24
C LYS A 135 4.39 15.72 -2.64
N ILE A 136 3.89 14.99 -3.65
CA ILE A 136 4.54 13.75 -4.11
C ILE A 136 5.99 14.01 -4.53
N LYS A 137 6.26 15.17 -5.15
CA LYS A 137 7.63 15.55 -5.55
C LYS A 137 8.56 15.63 -4.32
N PHE A 138 8.14 16.34 -3.27
CA PHE A 138 8.92 16.45 -2.02
C PHE A 138 9.22 15.07 -1.40
N HIS A 139 8.21 14.21 -1.35
CA HIS A 139 8.38 12.87 -0.79
C HIS A 139 9.30 12.01 -1.64
N PHE A 140 9.18 12.11 -2.95
CA PHE A 140 10.02 11.35 -3.88
C PHE A 140 11.48 11.82 -3.84
N ASP A 141 11.73 13.14 -3.74
CA ASP A 141 13.10 13.65 -3.53
C ASP A 141 13.75 13.06 -2.27
N TYR A 142 12.98 12.92 -1.19
CA TYR A 142 13.45 12.27 0.04
C TYR A 142 13.71 10.75 -0.15
N LEU A 143 12.85 10.05 -0.88
CA LEU A 143 13.04 8.62 -1.15
C LEU A 143 14.25 8.37 -2.04
N GLU A 144 14.49 9.19 -3.06
CA GLU A 144 15.68 9.13 -3.90
C GLU A 144 16.94 9.30 -3.07
N TRP A 145 16.98 10.32 -2.20
CA TRP A 145 18.09 10.54 -1.28
C TRP A 145 18.39 9.32 -0.37
N LEU A 146 17.36 8.58 0.07
CA LEU A 146 17.56 7.33 0.81
C LEU A 146 18.16 6.24 -0.09
N LEU A 147 17.59 6.07 -1.29
CA LEU A 147 17.95 4.99 -2.21
C LEU A 147 19.30 5.20 -2.91
N GLU A 148 19.82 6.43 -2.97
CA GLU A 148 21.20 6.70 -3.41
C GLU A 148 22.26 5.99 -2.53
N LYS A 149 21.92 5.69 -1.28
CA LYS A 149 22.83 5.13 -0.28
C LYS A 149 22.41 3.75 0.21
N ARG A 150 21.31 3.23 -0.29
CA ARG A 150 20.66 2.01 0.21
C ARG A 150 20.08 1.20 -0.94
N ASN A 151 20.11 -0.12 -0.80
CA ASN A 151 19.46 -1.01 -1.76
C ASN A 151 17.94 -1.04 -1.61
N TRP A 152 17.45 -0.80 -0.37
CA TRP A 152 16.05 -0.76 0.03
C TRP A 152 15.79 0.42 0.96
N LEU A 153 14.54 0.83 1.13
CA LEU A 153 14.21 2.06 1.87
C LEU A 153 14.77 2.09 3.30
N ALA A 154 14.77 0.97 4.00
CA ALA A 154 15.28 0.90 5.38
C ALA A 154 16.73 0.44 5.49
N GLY A 155 17.42 0.08 4.40
CA GLY A 155 18.81 -0.37 4.40
C GLY A 155 19.13 -1.38 3.30
N GLU A 156 19.96 -2.38 3.61
CA GLU A 156 20.48 -3.33 2.62
C GLU A 156 19.50 -4.44 2.23
N LYS A 157 18.50 -4.71 3.06
CA LYS A 157 17.51 -5.76 2.85
C LYS A 157 16.11 -5.19 2.79
N MET A 158 15.30 -5.77 1.93
CA MET A 158 13.87 -5.48 1.84
C MET A 158 13.18 -5.70 3.19
N SER A 159 12.28 -4.82 3.53
CA SER A 159 11.56 -4.83 4.81
C SER A 159 10.10 -4.41 4.65
N LEU A 160 9.36 -4.37 5.75
CA LEU A 160 7.99 -3.86 5.78
C LEU A 160 7.89 -2.41 5.26
N ALA A 161 8.96 -1.60 5.39
CA ALA A 161 9.01 -0.25 4.84
C ALA A 161 8.76 -0.23 3.33
N ASP A 162 9.37 -1.18 2.60
CA ASP A 162 9.24 -1.27 1.15
C ASP A 162 7.83 -1.70 0.73
N PHE A 163 7.20 -2.58 1.49
CA PHE A 163 5.80 -2.98 1.23
C PHE A 163 4.82 -1.86 1.56
N SER A 164 5.08 -1.06 2.58
CA SER A 164 4.27 0.13 2.89
C SER A 164 4.35 1.14 1.75
N ALA A 165 5.57 1.45 1.30
CA ALA A 165 5.80 2.33 0.16
C ALA A 165 5.13 1.80 -1.12
N ALA A 166 5.33 0.51 -1.44
CA ALA A 166 4.77 -0.12 -2.63
C ALA A 166 3.23 -0.13 -2.60
N GLY A 167 2.61 -0.30 -1.44
CA GLY A 167 1.16 -0.21 -1.27
C GLY A 167 0.61 1.15 -1.70
N HIS A 168 1.28 2.24 -1.28
CA HIS A 168 0.90 3.62 -1.64
C HIS A 168 1.23 3.93 -3.10
N ILE A 169 2.46 3.66 -3.52
CA ILE A 169 2.96 3.98 -4.86
C ILE A 169 2.17 3.22 -5.93
N SER A 170 1.85 1.94 -5.70
CA SER A 170 1.07 1.16 -6.66
C SER A 170 -0.36 1.68 -6.84
N ALA A 171 -0.97 2.25 -5.80
CA ALA A 171 -2.29 2.85 -5.92
C ALA A 171 -2.26 4.17 -6.72
N LEU A 172 -1.19 4.95 -6.57
CA LEU A 172 -0.97 6.17 -7.35
C LEU A 172 -0.56 5.87 -8.79
N ASP A 173 0.22 4.82 -9.02
CA ASP A 173 0.56 4.31 -10.34
C ASP A 173 -0.68 3.86 -11.12
N TYR A 174 -1.61 3.18 -10.43
CA TYR A 174 -2.90 2.78 -11.00
C TYR A 174 -3.68 3.95 -11.58
N VAL A 175 -3.71 5.08 -10.88
CA VAL A 175 -4.46 6.29 -11.31
C VAL A 175 -3.66 7.25 -12.19
N GLY A 176 -2.37 6.96 -12.44
CA GLY A 176 -1.52 7.73 -13.34
C GLY A 176 -0.97 9.04 -12.75
N ASP A 177 -0.82 9.12 -11.44
CA ASP A 177 -0.35 10.34 -10.77
C ASP A 177 1.18 10.39 -10.57
N ILE A 178 1.94 9.44 -11.16
CA ILE A 178 3.40 9.38 -11.01
C ILE A 178 4.09 9.68 -12.34
N ASP A 179 4.95 10.69 -12.34
CA ASP A 179 5.87 10.96 -13.43
C ASP A 179 7.15 10.13 -13.25
N TRP A 180 7.14 8.93 -13.81
CA TRP A 180 8.24 7.98 -13.72
C TRP A 180 9.51 8.44 -14.45
N GLN A 181 9.38 9.30 -15.48
CA GLN A 181 10.54 9.78 -16.23
C GLN A 181 11.40 10.73 -15.40
N SER A 182 10.78 11.49 -14.51
CA SER A 182 11.49 12.43 -13.64
C SER A 182 12.13 11.77 -12.41
N LYS A 183 11.86 10.46 -12.15
CA LYS A 183 12.23 9.75 -10.92
C LYS A 183 12.88 8.37 -11.16
N PRO A 184 14.03 8.31 -11.85
CA PRO A 184 14.63 7.06 -12.29
C PRO A 184 15.05 6.13 -11.15
N ILE A 185 15.53 6.66 -10.01
CA ILE A 185 15.96 5.86 -8.85
C ILE A 185 14.76 5.20 -8.18
N ILE A 186 13.66 5.93 -8.02
CA ILE A 186 12.42 5.36 -7.46
C ILE A 186 11.81 4.35 -8.43
N LYS A 187 11.86 4.64 -9.73
CA LYS A 187 11.39 3.73 -10.78
C LYS A 187 12.13 2.40 -10.69
N GLU A 188 13.47 2.42 -10.60
CA GLU A 188 14.30 1.23 -10.45
C GLU A 188 13.91 0.42 -9.19
N TRP A 189 13.82 1.09 -8.04
CA TRP A 189 13.39 0.45 -6.79
C TRP A 189 11.98 -0.15 -6.92
N TYR A 190 11.03 0.59 -7.50
CA TYR A 190 9.66 0.11 -7.66
C TYR A 190 9.58 -1.07 -8.65
N THR A 191 10.35 -1.04 -9.73
CA THR A 191 10.47 -2.15 -10.67
C THR A 191 10.99 -3.43 -9.98
N LYS A 192 11.99 -3.30 -9.10
CA LYS A 192 12.49 -4.44 -8.29
C LYS A 192 11.37 -5.07 -7.44
N ILE A 193 10.49 -4.27 -6.85
CA ILE A 193 9.35 -4.78 -6.06
C ILE A 193 8.28 -5.35 -6.98
N LYS A 194 7.91 -4.63 -8.02
CA LYS A 194 6.84 -4.99 -8.96
C LYS A 194 7.13 -6.30 -9.69
N SER A 195 8.40 -6.58 -9.99
CA SER A 195 8.86 -7.83 -10.64
C SER A 195 8.82 -9.06 -9.72
N ARG A 196 8.70 -8.89 -8.41
CA ARG A 196 8.66 -10.01 -7.46
C ARG A 196 7.41 -10.88 -7.67
N PRO A 197 7.53 -12.22 -7.51
CA PRO A 197 6.37 -13.11 -7.54
C PRO A 197 5.27 -12.69 -6.56
N ALA A 198 5.63 -12.15 -5.40
CA ALA A 198 4.68 -11.64 -4.40
C ALA A 198 3.79 -10.53 -4.96
N PHE A 199 4.33 -9.60 -5.74
CA PHE A 199 3.55 -8.51 -6.32
C PHE A 199 2.51 -9.05 -7.32
N ARG A 200 2.88 -10.02 -8.16
CA ARG A 200 1.95 -10.69 -9.09
C ARG A 200 0.90 -11.50 -8.34
N ASN A 201 1.32 -12.33 -7.39
CA ASN A 201 0.45 -13.24 -6.65
C ASN A 201 -0.47 -12.51 -5.65
N SER A 202 -0.16 -11.27 -5.30
CA SER A 202 -1.04 -10.45 -4.45
C SER A 202 -2.33 -10.02 -5.14
N GLY A 203 -2.41 -10.16 -6.48
CA GLY A 203 -3.53 -9.70 -7.30
C GLY A 203 -3.54 -8.19 -7.57
N LEU A 204 -2.53 -7.43 -7.12
CA LEU A 204 -2.49 -5.98 -7.31
C LEU A 204 -2.53 -5.57 -8.79
N LEU A 205 -1.83 -6.33 -9.65
CA LEU A 205 -1.77 -6.02 -11.09
C LEU A 205 -3.07 -6.32 -11.83
N THR A 206 -3.93 -7.16 -11.26
CA THR A 206 -5.21 -7.57 -11.85
C THR A 206 -6.41 -6.92 -11.18
N ASP A 207 -6.18 -6.05 -10.20
CA ASP A 207 -7.27 -5.30 -9.56
C ASP A 207 -8.04 -4.48 -10.61
N LEU A 208 -9.37 -4.60 -10.58
CA LEU A 208 -10.26 -3.79 -11.38
C LEU A 208 -11.14 -2.97 -10.45
N VAL A 209 -11.11 -1.66 -10.63
CA VAL A 209 -11.99 -0.74 -9.89
C VAL A 209 -13.09 -0.28 -10.83
N PRO A 210 -14.36 -0.56 -10.52
CA PRO A 210 -15.48 -0.21 -11.40
C PRO A 210 -15.47 1.25 -11.85
N GLY A 211 -15.47 1.48 -13.16
CA GLY A 211 -15.46 2.82 -13.76
C GLY A 211 -14.08 3.50 -13.83
N PHE A 212 -12.99 2.75 -13.57
CA PHE A 212 -11.61 3.21 -13.72
C PHE A 212 -10.80 2.20 -14.52
N VAL A 213 -9.93 2.71 -15.37
CA VAL A 213 -8.97 1.91 -16.14
C VAL A 213 -7.58 2.27 -15.61
N PRO A 214 -6.75 1.29 -15.26
CA PRO A 214 -5.37 1.56 -14.86
C PRO A 214 -4.58 2.17 -16.03
N THR A 215 -3.47 2.81 -15.73
CA THR A 215 -2.53 3.29 -16.76
C THR A 215 -2.04 2.11 -17.62
N SER A 216 -1.71 2.38 -18.88
CA SER A 216 -1.27 1.35 -19.83
C SER A 216 -0.04 0.57 -19.33
N HIS A 217 0.86 1.24 -18.61
CA HIS A 217 2.07 0.65 -18.04
C HIS A 217 1.86 0.00 -16.66
N TYR A 218 0.64 0.09 -16.07
CA TYR A 218 0.43 -0.40 -14.70
C TYR A 218 0.69 -1.90 -14.56
N SER A 219 0.28 -2.69 -15.53
CA SER A 219 0.54 -4.15 -15.58
C SER A 219 1.89 -4.50 -16.20
N ASP A 220 2.56 -3.53 -16.82
CA ASP A 220 3.88 -3.72 -17.40
C ASP A 220 4.96 -3.73 -16.29
N LEU A 221 5.91 -4.64 -16.41
CA LEU A 221 7.02 -4.76 -15.46
C LEU A 221 8.23 -3.95 -15.88
N ASP A 222 8.32 -3.63 -17.17
CA ASP A 222 9.45 -2.94 -17.81
C ASP A 222 9.06 -1.52 -18.30
N PHE A 223 8.13 -0.86 -17.63
CA PHE A 223 7.56 0.44 -17.99
C PHE A 223 8.55 1.60 -17.93
#